data_9fe3eaa40ad0af6c9774c7ea0f7215b1
#
_entry.id   9fe3eaa40ad0af6c9774c7ea0f7215b1
#
_cell.length_a   1.000
_cell.length_b   1.000
_cell.length_c   1.000
_cell.angle_alpha   90.00
_cell.angle_beta   90.00
_cell.angle_gamma   90.00
#
_symmetry.space_group_name_H-M   'P 1'
#
loop_
_entity.id
_entity.type
_entity.pdbx_description
1 polymer ?
#
loop_
_entity_poly.entity_id
_entity_poly.type
_entity_poly.pdbx_seq_one_letter_code
_entity_poly.pdbx_strand_id
1 'polypeptide(L)'
;RDLRMSRGLGDVYKRQLPYVLTCCHNSLCAVGGTINEDDHVFGLTAAKKYGGIYLPPHMGVIHQYMRETMAGGGKMILGSDSHTRYGALGTMAVGEGGGELVKQILEQTWDVKYPEVIAVYLDGKPNPGIGPQDIAIAIVTAVFKNGYVKNKVMEFVGPGVSSMSTDYRNGIDVMTTE
;
A
#
# COMPACT_ATOMS: atom_id res chain seq x y z
N ARG A 1 23.09 24.56 0.24
CA ARG A 1 21.85 23.80 0.24
C ARG A 1 22.06 22.37 -0.23
N ASP A 2 22.87 22.18 -1.26
CA ASP A 2 23.15 20.86 -1.86
C ASP A 2 24.06 20.01 -0.96
N LEU A 3 24.98 20.61 -0.26
CA LEU A 3 25.79 19.94 0.76
C LEU A 3 24.97 19.55 1.99
N ARG A 4 23.90 20.27 2.27
CA ARG A 4 22.91 19.87 3.27
C ARG A 4 22.05 18.73 2.78
N MET A 5 21.72 18.68 1.51
CA MET A 5 21.02 17.53 0.93
C MET A 5 21.90 16.27 0.96
N SER A 6 23.18 16.37 0.68
CA SER A 6 24.08 15.23 0.72
C SER A 6 24.37 14.70 2.14
N ARG A 7 24.55 15.56 3.12
CA ARG A 7 24.63 15.21 4.55
C ARG A 7 23.25 14.98 5.16
N GLY A 8 22.33 15.81 4.73
CA GLY A 8 20.96 15.80 5.19
C GLY A 8 20.13 14.66 4.64
N LEU A 9 20.42 14.14 3.45
CA LEU A 9 19.71 12.97 2.95
C LEU A 9 19.78 11.81 3.94
N GLY A 10 20.95 11.49 4.46
CA GLY A 10 21.08 10.48 5.50
C GLY A 10 20.36 10.83 6.80
N ASP A 11 20.43 12.10 7.23
CA ASP A 11 19.76 12.58 8.44
C ASP A 11 18.26 12.81 8.24
N VAL A 12 17.88 13.29 7.08
CA VAL A 12 16.51 13.49 6.65
C VAL A 12 15.76 12.16 6.63
N TYR A 13 16.30 11.16 5.97
CA TYR A 13 15.68 9.83 5.91
C TYR A 13 15.62 9.13 7.27
N LYS A 14 16.58 9.35 8.13
CA LYS A 14 16.56 8.81 9.49
C LYS A 14 15.57 9.50 10.42
N ARG A 15 15.20 10.72 10.12
CA ARG A 15 14.33 11.56 10.98
C ARG A 15 12.89 11.63 10.52
N GLN A 16 12.61 11.28 9.27
CA GLN A 16 11.32 11.55 8.66
C GLN A 16 10.39 10.34 8.58
N LEU A 17 9.95 10.06 7.41
CA LEU A 17 8.98 9.01 7.19
C LEU A 17 9.70 7.69 7.04
N PRO A 18 9.33 6.66 7.79
CA PRO A 18 9.83 5.33 7.52
C PRO A 18 9.45 4.93 6.10
N TYR A 19 10.38 4.38 5.34
CA TYR A 19 10.11 3.86 4.01
C TYR A 19 10.60 2.42 3.87
N VAL A 20 9.93 1.68 3.02
CA VAL A 20 10.25 0.29 2.72
C VAL A 20 10.52 0.17 1.24
N LEU A 21 11.65 -0.46 0.89
CA LEU A 21 12.02 -0.79 -0.47
C LEU A 21 11.95 -2.30 -0.70
N THR A 22 11.45 -2.67 -1.86
CA THR A 22 11.47 -4.06 -2.33
C THR A 22 11.37 -4.09 -3.85
N CYS A 23 11.84 -5.17 -4.44
CA CYS A 23 11.61 -5.52 -5.84
C CYS A 23 10.72 -6.76 -5.91
N CYS A 24 9.58 -6.75 -5.21
CA CYS A 24 8.73 -7.93 -5.05
C CYS A 24 8.13 -8.43 -6.38
N HIS A 25 7.99 -7.59 -7.39
CA HIS A 25 7.56 -7.99 -8.73
C HIS A 25 8.64 -8.78 -9.49
N ASN A 26 9.89 -8.58 -9.12
CA ASN A 26 11.07 -9.23 -9.73
C ASN A 26 11.76 -10.19 -8.76
N SER A 27 10.99 -10.91 -7.95
CA SER A 27 11.54 -11.82 -6.95
C SER A 27 12.16 -13.10 -7.51
N LEU A 28 12.01 -13.37 -8.80
CA LEU A 28 12.56 -14.56 -9.47
C LEU A 28 14.06 -14.41 -9.74
N CYS A 29 14.85 -14.21 -8.70
CA CYS A 29 16.30 -13.99 -8.82
C CYS A 29 17.03 -15.09 -9.60
N ALA A 30 16.61 -16.33 -9.44
CA ALA A 30 17.22 -17.46 -10.14
C ALA A 30 16.90 -17.50 -11.64
N VAL A 31 15.88 -16.81 -12.09
CA VAL A 31 15.41 -16.83 -13.48
C VAL A 31 15.53 -15.46 -14.13
N GLY A 32 15.51 -14.40 -13.35
CA GLY A 32 15.47 -13.01 -13.83
C GLY A 32 16.77 -12.44 -14.38
N GLY A 33 17.88 -13.13 -14.21
CA GLY A 33 19.20 -12.68 -14.68
C GLY A 33 19.77 -11.50 -13.89
N THR A 34 20.88 -10.95 -14.41
CA THR A 34 21.69 -9.93 -13.72
C THR A 34 20.95 -8.61 -13.48
N ILE A 35 20.02 -8.23 -14.34
CA ILE A 35 19.25 -6.98 -14.18
C ILE A 35 18.42 -7.03 -12.89
N ASN A 36 17.74 -8.13 -12.63
CA ASN A 36 16.94 -8.28 -11.41
C ASN A 36 17.81 -8.36 -10.16
N GLU A 37 18.96 -8.99 -10.25
CA GLU A 37 19.97 -9.00 -9.19
C GLU A 37 20.45 -7.58 -8.84
N ASP A 38 20.73 -6.76 -9.85
CA ASP A 38 21.15 -5.37 -9.68
C ASP A 38 20.08 -4.53 -8.98
N ASP A 39 18.81 -4.74 -9.33
CA ASP A 39 17.68 -4.07 -8.66
C ASP A 39 17.62 -4.45 -7.16
N HIS A 40 17.83 -5.70 -6.83
CA HIS A 40 17.87 -6.16 -5.44
C HIS A 40 19.05 -5.58 -4.67
N VAL A 41 20.25 -5.59 -5.29
CA VAL A 41 21.46 -5.00 -4.70
C VAL A 41 21.29 -3.49 -4.51
N PHE A 42 20.70 -2.81 -5.50
CA PHE A 42 20.38 -1.38 -5.39
C PHE A 42 19.42 -1.11 -4.24
N GLY A 43 18.30 -1.82 -4.16
CA GLY A 43 17.32 -1.65 -3.09
C GLY A 43 17.92 -1.85 -1.70
N LEU A 44 18.71 -2.90 -1.52
CA LEU A 44 19.40 -3.19 -0.27
C LEU A 44 20.41 -2.10 0.12
N THR A 45 21.24 -1.68 -0.83
CA THR A 45 22.27 -0.67 -0.57
C THR A 45 21.68 0.71 -0.34
N ALA A 46 20.64 1.07 -1.07
CA ALA A 46 19.90 2.32 -0.88
C ALA A 46 19.22 2.37 0.50
N ALA A 47 18.54 1.30 0.89
CA ALA A 47 17.93 1.22 2.22
C ALA A 47 18.96 1.35 3.34
N LYS A 48 20.10 0.67 3.22
CA LYS A 48 21.21 0.79 4.17
C LYS A 48 21.78 2.21 4.22
N LYS A 49 21.99 2.83 3.06
CA LYS A 49 22.59 4.16 2.97
C LYS A 49 21.70 5.23 3.55
N TYR A 50 20.40 5.17 3.30
CA TYR A 50 19.46 6.22 3.64
C TYR A 50 18.54 5.89 4.84
N GLY A 51 18.76 4.77 5.49
CA GLY A 51 18.06 4.40 6.72
C GLY A 51 16.66 3.82 6.52
N GLY A 52 16.36 3.27 5.34
CA GLY A 52 15.11 2.58 5.06
C GLY A 52 15.11 1.12 5.49
N ILE A 53 13.98 0.48 5.32
CA ILE A 53 13.81 -0.96 5.48
C ILE A 53 13.88 -1.61 4.09
N TYR A 54 14.69 -2.62 3.95
CA TYR A 54 14.71 -3.44 2.73
C TYR A 54 13.99 -4.76 2.99
N LEU A 55 12.96 -5.04 2.20
CA LEU A 55 12.27 -6.32 2.20
C LEU A 55 12.91 -7.21 1.11
N PRO A 56 13.64 -8.26 1.48
CA PRO A 56 14.30 -9.12 0.52
C PRO A 56 13.33 -9.89 -0.39
N PRO A 57 13.78 -10.37 -1.55
CA PRO A 57 12.98 -11.24 -2.39
C PRO A 57 12.53 -12.49 -1.63
N HIS A 58 11.38 -13.02 -1.98
CA HIS A 58 10.75 -14.22 -1.38
C HIS A 58 10.31 -14.08 0.09
N MET A 59 10.48 -12.93 0.71
CA MET A 59 9.97 -12.69 2.08
C MET A 59 8.48 -12.32 2.10
N GLY A 60 7.96 -11.81 1.00
CA GLY A 60 6.57 -11.43 0.87
C GLY A 60 6.36 -10.27 -0.11
N VAL A 61 5.11 -9.99 -0.37
CA VAL A 61 4.70 -8.82 -1.14
C VAL A 61 4.72 -7.60 -0.21
N ILE A 62 5.22 -6.46 -0.70
CA ILE A 62 5.33 -5.25 0.12
C ILE A 62 4.00 -4.83 0.75
N HIS A 63 2.90 -4.98 0.03
CA HIS A 63 1.57 -4.60 0.53
C HIS A 63 1.19 -5.39 1.77
N GLN A 64 1.43 -6.69 1.76
CA GLN A 64 1.17 -7.54 2.91
C GLN A 64 2.09 -7.21 4.08
N TYR A 65 3.38 -7.01 3.80
CA TYR A 65 4.34 -6.60 4.84
C TYR A 65 3.91 -5.28 5.50
N MET A 66 3.52 -4.28 4.70
CA MET A 66 3.08 -2.98 5.23
C MET A 66 1.82 -3.10 6.09
N ARG A 67 0.87 -3.92 5.67
CA ARG A 67 -0.36 -4.17 6.44
C ARG A 67 -0.08 -4.83 7.79
N GLU A 68 0.77 -5.83 7.79
CA GLU A 68 1.08 -6.59 9.00
C GLU A 68 1.94 -5.83 10.00
N THR A 69 2.79 -4.91 9.52
CA THR A 69 3.80 -4.28 10.36
C THR A 69 3.58 -2.79 10.61
N MET A 70 2.97 -2.07 9.69
CA MET A 70 2.94 -0.60 9.73
C MET A 70 1.55 0.01 9.64
N ALA A 71 0.56 -0.70 9.11
CA ALA A 71 -0.80 -0.20 8.98
C ALA A 71 -1.46 0.09 10.33
N GLY A 72 -2.41 1.00 10.35
CA GLY A 72 -3.18 1.34 11.54
C GLY A 72 -3.97 2.63 11.37
N GLY A 73 -4.97 2.80 12.22
CA GLY A 73 -5.81 4.00 12.21
C GLY A 73 -5.02 5.30 12.32
N GLY A 74 -5.44 6.31 11.56
CA GLY A 74 -4.81 7.61 11.53
C GLY A 74 -3.47 7.70 10.78
N LYS A 75 -3.11 6.65 10.06
CA LYS A 75 -1.89 6.61 9.22
C LYS A 75 -2.24 6.74 7.75
N MET A 76 -1.25 7.14 6.95
CA MET A 76 -1.30 7.16 5.50
C MET A 76 -0.10 6.42 4.94
N ILE A 77 -0.32 5.60 3.93
CA ILE A 77 0.73 4.88 3.18
C ILE A 77 0.73 5.40 1.75
N LEU A 78 1.89 5.83 1.29
CA LEU A 78 2.13 6.17 -0.11
C LEU A 78 3.04 5.10 -0.72
N GLY A 79 2.69 4.60 -1.87
CA GLY A 79 3.47 3.60 -2.56
C GLY A 79 3.58 3.86 -4.06
N SER A 80 4.61 3.33 -4.69
CA SER A 80 4.84 3.47 -6.13
C SER A 80 4.00 2.51 -6.98
N ASP A 81 3.32 1.58 -6.35
CA ASP A 81 2.52 0.55 -7.00
C ASP A 81 1.01 0.81 -6.84
N SER A 82 0.22 0.49 -7.86
CA SER A 82 -1.23 0.64 -7.85
C SER A 82 -1.91 -0.12 -6.70
N HIS A 83 -1.40 -1.29 -6.36
CA HIS A 83 -1.91 -2.11 -5.26
C HIS A 83 -1.67 -1.51 -3.85
N THR A 84 -0.91 -0.42 -3.75
CA THR A 84 -0.82 0.35 -2.49
C THR A 84 -2.18 0.87 -2.04
N ARG A 85 -3.10 1.05 -2.96
CA ARG A 85 -4.48 1.48 -2.70
C ARG A 85 -5.30 0.50 -1.87
N TYR A 86 -4.81 -0.70 -1.69
CA TYR A 86 -5.42 -1.62 -0.73
C TYR A 86 -5.36 -0.98 0.64
N GLY A 87 -6.42 -0.32 1.04
CA GLY A 87 -6.53 0.26 2.35
C GLY A 87 -6.11 -0.77 3.40
N ALA A 88 -5.59 -0.36 4.47
CA ALA A 88 -5.09 -1.31 5.42
C ALA A 88 -5.61 -0.98 6.80
N LEU A 89 -6.73 -1.59 7.16
CA LEU A 89 -7.18 -1.65 8.53
C LEU A 89 -7.27 -0.27 9.21
N GLY A 90 -7.87 0.69 8.52
CA GLY A 90 -7.98 2.08 8.97
C GLY A 90 -6.84 2.99 8.52
N THR A 91 -5.91 2.50 7.73
CA THR A 91 -4.90 3.31 7.04
C THR A 91 -5.44 3.78 5.70
N MET A 92 -5.26 5.05 5.37
CA MET A 92 -5.45 5.52 4.00
C MET A 92 -4.24 5.16 3.17
N ALA A 93 -4.42 4.42 2.08
CA ALA A 93 -3.34 4.03 1.20
C ALA A 93 -3.54 4.57 -0.22
N VAL A 94 -2.49 5.17 -0.77
CA VAL A 94 -2.50 5.79 -2.09
C VAL A 94 -1.35 5.26 -2.93
N GLY A 95 -1.67 4.76 -4.11
CA GLY A 95 -0.68 4.35 -5.10
C GLY A 95 -0.38 5.49 -6.06
N GLU A 96 0.89 5.86 -6.15
CA GLU A 96 1.40 6.91 -7.03
C GLU A 96 2.64 6.45 -7.79
N GLY A 97 3.01 7.18 -8.81
CA GLY A 97 4.23 6.88 -9.55
C GLY A 97 5.51 7.07 -8.72
N GLY A 98 6.56 6.36 -9.08
CA GLY A 98 7.85 6.44 -8.36
C GLY A 98 8.41 7.86 -8.27
N GLY A 99 8.19 8.70 -9.29
CA GLY A 99 8.62 10.10 -9.27
C GLY A 99 7.95 10.93 -8.17
N GLU A 100 6.67 10.72 -7.92
CA GLU A 100 5.95 11.40 -6.83
C GLU A 100 6.44 10.90 -5.46
N LEU A 101 6.72 9.61 -5.34
CA LEU A 101 7.30 9.08 -4.10
C LEU A 101 8.67 9.69 -3.78
N VAL A 102 9.53 9.86 -4.79
CA VAL A 102 10.82 10.53 -4.61
C VAL A 102 10.65 11.96 -4.11
N LYS A 103 9.67 12.70 -4.60
CA LYS A 103 9.36 14.05 -4.09
C LYS A 103 9.03 14.02 -2.59
N GLN A 104 8.25 13.03 -2.14
CA GLN A 104 7.91 12.88 -0.74
C GLN A 104 9.16 12.56 0.11
N ILE A 105 10.00 11.66 -0.37
CA ILE A 105 11.27 11.34 0.28
C ILE A 105 12.18 12.58 0.38
N LEU A 106 12.10 13.49 -0.59
CA LEU A 106 12.84 14.76 -0.62
C LEU A 106 12.12 15.91 0.10
N GLU A 107 11.11 15.64 0.90
CA GLU A 107 10.31 16.63 1.64
C GLU A 107 9.60 17.67 0.75
N GLN A 108 9.33 17.31 -0.48
CA GLN A 108 8.53 18.15 -1.36
C GLN A 108 7.04 17.86 -1.13
N THR A 109 6.23 18.86 -1.35
CA THR A 109 4.78 18.71 -1.22
C THR A 109 4.19 18.03 -2.45
N TRP A 110 3.09 17.33 -2.23
CA TRP A 110 2.24 16.77 -3.26
C TRP A 110 0.81 17.21 -2.98
N ASP A 111 0.23 17.90 -3.95
CA ASP A 111 -1.12 18.41 -3.83
C ASP A 111 -2.13 17.34 -4.25
N VAL A 112 -2.95 16.93 -3.32
CA VAL A 112 -4.01 15.94 -3.53
C VAL A 112 -5.37 16.61 -3.31
N LYS A 113 -6.28 16.41 -4.26
CA LYS A 113 -7.68 16.78 -4.02
C LYS A 113 -8.21 15.91 -2.88
N TYR A 114 -8.76 16.54 -1.86
CA TYR A 114 -9.38 15.81 -0.76
C TYR A 114 -10.49 14.90 -1.28
N PRO A 115 -10.38 13.57 -1.12
CA PRO A 115 -11.36 12.65 -1.68
C PRO A 115 -12.63 12.62 -0.84
N GLU A 116 -13.77 12.43 -1.50
CA GLU A 116 -14.98 12.04 -0.82
C GLU A 116 -14.82 10.66 -0.20
N VAL A 117 -15.41 10.46 0.97
CA VAL A 117 -15.45 9.16 1.65
C VAL A 117 -16.83 8.55 1.50
N ILE A 118 -16.89 7.32 1.02
CA ILE A 118 -18.13 6.55 0.88
C ILE A 118 -18.11 5.43 1.91
N ALA A 119 -19.13 5.40 2.75
CA ALA A 119 -19.34 4.32 3.70
C ALA A 119 -19.90 3.08 2.99
N VAL A 120 -19.18 1.99 3.06
CA VAL A 120 -19.66 0.65 2.69
C VAL A 120 -20.14 -0.02 3.96
N TYR A 121 -21.45 0.04 4.20
CA TYR A 121 -22.06 -0.50 5.41
C TYR A 121 -22.26 -2.01 5.28
N LEU A 122 -21.59 -2.77 6.12
CA LEU A 122 -21.69 -4.22 6.18
C LEU A 122 -22.47 -4.65 7.43
N ASP A 123 -23.51 -5.44 7.21
CA ASP A 123 -24.35 -6.01 8.26
C ASP A 123 -24.34 -7.54 8.18
N GLY A 124 -24.59 -8.20 9.32
CA GLY A 124 -24.68 -9.64 9.41
C GLY A 124 -23.32 -10.37 9.32
N LYS A 125 -23.37 -11.57 8.79
CA LYS A 125 -22.21 -12.47 8.61
C LYS A 125 -22.26 -13.11 7.24
N PRO A 126 -21.11 -13.39 6.61
CA PRO A 126 -21.09 -14.18 5.39
C PRO A 126 -21.70 -15.57 5.63
N ASN A 127 -22.47 -16.04 4.67
CA ASN A 127 -22.98 -17.40 4.69
C ASN A 127 -21.83 -18.42 4.54
N PRO A 128 -21.99 -19.65 5.04
CA PRO A 128 -21.02 -20.71 4.79
C PRO A 128 -20.74 -20.87 3.29
N GLY A 129 -19.47 -20.94 2.94
CA GLY A 129 -19.02 -21.09 1.54
C GLY A 129 -18.84 -19.75 0.79
N ILE A 130 -19.22 -18.61 1.36
CA ILE A 130 -18.96 -17.29 0.80
C ILE A 130 -17.58 -16.82 1.22
N GLY A 131 -16.72 -16.55 0.25
CA GLY A 131 -15.38 -16.02 0.47
C GLY A 131 -15.32 -14.49 0.36
N PRO A 132 -14.17 -13.89 0.69
CA PRO A 132 -13.99 -12.45 0.58
C PRO A 132 -14.13 -11.94 -0.85
N GLN A 133 -13.75 -12.75 -1.85
CA GLN A 133 -13.90 -12.43 -3.26
C GLN A 133 -15.36 -12.30 -3.68
N ASP A 134 -16.25 -13.11 -3.15
CA ASP A 134 -17.69 -13.03 -3.46
C ASP A 134 -18.29 -11.70 -2.99
N ILE A 135 -17.89 -11.26 -1.80
CA ILE A 135 -18.30 -9.96 -1.26
C ILE A 135 -17.72 -8.83 -2.09
N ALA A 136 -16.44 -8.90 -2.44
CA ALA A 136 -15.80 -7.89 -3.28
C ALA A 136 -16.49 -7.78 -4.65
N ILE A 137 -16.79 -8.91 -5.30
CA ILE A 137 -17.52 -8.95 -6.58
C ILE A 137 -18.91 -8.35 -6.44
N ALA A 138 -19.61 -8.61 -5.36
CA ALA A 138 -20.92 -8.03 -5.10
C ALA A 138 -20.81 -6.50 -4.97
N ILE A 139 -19.84 -5.98 -4.24
CA ILE A 139 -19.59 -4.55 -4.11
C ILE A 139 -19.24 -3.94 -5.47
N VAL A 140 -18.30 -4.53 -6.19
CA VAL A 140 -17.89 -4.07 -7.53
C VAL A 140 -19.08 -4.04 -8.48
N THR A 141 -19.91 -5.07 -8.48
CA THR A 141 -21.12 -5.15 -9.31
C THR A 141 -22.08 -4.00 -9.00
N ALA A 142 -22.22 -3.63 -7.75
CA ALA A 142 -23.12 -2.57 -7.33
C ALA A 142 -22.64 -1.15 -7.74
N VAL A 143 -21.32 -0.90 -7.76
CA VAL A 143 -20.79 0.46 -7.87
C VAL A 143 -19.97 0.73 -9.14
N PHE A 144 -19.51 -0.29 -9.86
CA PHE A 144 -18.61 -0.13 -11.00
C PHE A 144 -19.31 0.53 -12.19
N LYS A 145 -20.49 0.06 -12.56
CA LYS A 145 -21.19 0.48 -13.79
C LYS A 145 -21.53 1.97 -13.82
N ASN A 146 -21.79 2.55 -12.68
CA ASN A 146 -22.14 3.98 -12.56
C ASN A 146 -20.94 4.87 -12.16
N GLY A 147 -19.78 4.27 -11.94
CA GLY A 147 -18.59 4.98 -11.51
C GLY A 147 -18.71 5.64 -10.13
N TYR A 148 -19.61 5.18 -9.30
CA TYR A 148 -19.98 5.84 -8.04
C TYR A 148 -18.80 6.04 -7.08
N VAL A 149 -17.87 5.08 -7.02
CA VAL A 149 -16.70 5.12 -6.13
C VAL A 149 -15.43 5.65 -6.81
N LYS A 150 -15.51 6.03 -8.08
CA LYS A 150 -14.33 6.47 -8.82
C LYS A 150 -13.68 7.70 -8.17
N ASN A 151 -12.39 7.62 -7.88
CA ASN A 151 -11.60 8.66 -7.21
C ASN A 151 -12.12 9.03 -5.81
N LYS A 152 -12.72 8.09 -5.11
CA LYS A 152 -13.23 8.25 -3.76
C LYS A 152 -12.62 7.19 -2.83
N VAL A 153 -12.68 7.43 -1.54
CA VAL A 153 -12.27 6.46 -0.52
C VAL A 153 -13.48 5.63 -0.12
N MET A 154 -13.34 4.33 -0.13
CA MET A 154 -14.33 3.42 0.46
C MET A 154 -13.92 3.11 1.90
N GLU A 155 -14.79 3.43 2.83
CA GLU A 155 -14.63 3.10 4.24
C GLU A 155 -15.62 2.00 4.62
N PHE A 156 -15.10 0.85 5.05
CA PHE A 156 -15.92 -0.28 5.46
C PHE A 156 -16.35 -0.12 6.92
N VAL A 157 -17.62 -0.04 7.14
CA VAL A 157 -18.22 0.22 8.45
C VAL A 157 -19.35 -0.76 8.76
N GLY A 158 -19.84 -0.75 9.98
CA GLY A 158 -20.98 -1.56 10.42
C GLY A 158 -20.60 -2.81 11.20
N PRO A 159 -21.58 -3.47 11.82
CA PRO A 159 -21.35 -4.62 12.70
C PRO A 159 -20.80 -5.85 11.98
N GLY A 160 -21.09 -5.98 10.68
CA GLY A 160 -20.55 -7.05 9.85
C GLY A 160 -19.02 -7.07 9.78
N VAL A 161 -18.39 -5.89 9.87
CA VAL A 161 -16.90 -5.80 9.86
C VAL A 161 -16.29 -6.59 11.01
N SER A 162 -16.85 -6.48 12.21
CA SER A 162 -16.34 -7.19 13.38
C SER A 162 -16.57 -8.71 13.34
N SER A 163 -17.50 -9.15 12.50
CA SER A 163 -17.80 -10.58 12.32
C SER A 163 -16.78 -11.33 11.46
N MET A 164 -15.90 -10.60 10.76
CA MET A 164 -14.93 -11.13 9.83
C MET A 164 -13.51 -11.08 10.40
N SER A 165 -12.70 -12.09 10.10
CA SER A 165 -11.28 -12.08 10.44
C SER A 165 -10.53 -10.97 9.68
N THR A 166 -9.35 -10.63 10.15
CA THR A 166 -8.47 -9.66 9.47
C THR A 166 -8.14 -10.12 8.04
N ASP A 167 -7.83 -11.41 7.85
CA ASP A 167 -7.54 -11.96 6.52
C ASP A 167 -8.74 -11.86 5.59
N TYR A 168 -9.94 -12.08 6.12
CA TYR A 168 -11.16 -11.95 5.33
C TYR A 168 -11.38 -10.49 4.87
N ARG A 169 -11.18 -9.53 5.75
CA ARG A 169 -11.27 -8.10 5.43
C ARG A 169 -10.24 -7.70 4.39
N ASN A 170 -8.99 -8.16 4.56
CA ASN A 170 -7.93 -7.93 3.57
C ASN A 170 -8.28 -8.50 2.19
N GLY A 171 -8.91 -9.66 2.13
CA GLY A 171 -9.34 -10.26 0.87
C GLY A 171 -10.40 -9.44 0.14
N ILE A 172 -11.34 -8.81 0.87
CA ILE A 172 -12.31 -7.88 0.29
C ILE A 172 -11.60 -6.64 -0.26
N ASP A 173 -10.70 -6.08 0.53
CA ASP A 173 -9.98 -4.85 0.25
C ASP A 173 -9.11 -4.97 -1.00
N VAL A 174 -8.35 -6.05 -1.11
CA VAL A 174 -7.50 -6.33 -2.27
C VAL A 174 -8.27 -6.30 -3.60
N MET A 175 -9.51 -6.81 -3.62
CA MET A 175 -10.30 -6.95 -4.83
C MET A 175 -11.12 -5.72 -5.19
N THR A 176 -11.35 -4.81 -4.26
CA THR A 176 -12.24 -3.66 -4.47
C THR A 176 -11.53 -2.41 -4.96
N THR A 177 -10.20 -2.37 -4.94
CA THR A 177 -9.42 -1.18 -5.25
C THR A 177 -8.87 -1.14 -6.68
N GLU A 178 -8.89 -2.23 -7.41
CA GLU A 178 -8.60 -2.30 -8.85
C GLU A 178 -9.91 -2.28 -9.66
#